data_d8178c9586240c19cdf16f6cb074387e
#
_entry.id   d8178c9586240c19cdf16f6cb074387e
#
_cell.length_a   1.000
_cell.length_b   1.000
_cell.length_c   1.000
_cell.angle_alpha   90.00
_cell.angle_beta   90.00
_cell.angle_gamma   90.00
#
_symmetry.space_group_name_H-M   'P 1'
#
loop_
_entity.id
_entity.type
_entity.pdbx_description
1 polymer ?
#
loop_
_entity_poly.entity_id
_entity_poly.type
_entity_poly.pdbx_seq_one_letter_code
_entity_poly.pdbx_strand_id
1 'polypeptide(L)'
;MKKLLAVVLVLCVAMGGFAALAQGPEYEMISQTREYLADGTPVTVTLYASTVRTRGGSYQISGHKDYTYGSDWTFTVHGTFKVNQGSSVSCTASSYSTSISNTSWRCTSGSATHSGATATAHGTMSRYRLGSVTQTEYPSVSCDKYGNLS
;
A
#
# COMPACT_ATOMS: atom_id res chain seq x y z
N MET A 1 -3.93 62.97 39.12
CA MET A 1 -4.47 62.68 37.80
C MET A 1 -3.80 61.39 37.29
N LYS A 2 -4.46 60.26 37.52
CA LYS A 2 -3.94 58.94 37.09
C LYS A 2 -4.68 58.55 35.82
N LYS A 3 -3.97 58.49 34.71
CA LYS A 3 -4.51 58.03 33.43
C LYS A 3 -4.55 56.50 33.44
N LEU A 4 -5.75 55.94 33.45
CA LEU A 4 -5.99 54.53 33.23
C LEU A 4 -5.75 54.22 31.74
N LEU A 5 -4.73 53.44 31.49
CA LEU A 5 -4.47 52.87 30.17
C LEU A 5 -5.29 51.58 30.03
N ALA A 6 -6.40 51.66 29.33
CA ALA A 6 -7.16 50.47 28.98
C ALA A 6 -6.43 49.68 27.88
N VAL A 7 -5.85 48.57 28.25
CA VAL A 7 -5.31 47.61 27.29
C VAL A 7 -6.49 46.82 26.73
N VAL A 8 -6.90 47.14 25.53
CA VAL A 8 -7.84 46.34 24.77
C VAL A 8 -7.06 45.15 24.23
N LEU A 9 -7.24 43.99 24.88
CA LEU A 9 -6.75 42.70 24.37
C LEU A 9 -7.65 42.28 23.24
N VAL A 10 -7.28 42.60 21.99
CA VAL A 10 -7.94 42.04 20.81
C VAL A 10 -7.54 40.57 20.72
N LEU A 11 -8.44 39.72 21.18
CA LEU A 11 -8.33 38.28 20.99
C LEU A 11 -8.66 37.98 19.50
N CYS A 12 -7.64 38.02 18.64
CA CYS A 12 -7.74 37.46 17.31
C CYS A 12 -7.90 35.95 17.46
N VAL A 13 -9.14 35.50 17.49
CA VAL A 13 -9.47 34.10 17.21
C VAL A 13 -9.16 33.90 15.73
N ALA A 14 -7.92 33.53 15.46
CA ALA A 14 -7.57 32.93 14.19
C ALA A 14 -8.40 31.64 14.07
N MET A 15 -9.49 31.72 13.36
CA MET A 15 -10.13 30.52 12.81
C MET A 15 -9.14 29.94 11.82
N GLY A 16 -8.12 29.26 12.34
CA GLY A 16 -7.31 28.35 11.59
C GLY A 16 -8.25 27.25 11.14
N GLY A 17 -8.72 27.35 9.90
CA GLY A 17 -9.29 26.22 9.23
C GLY A 17 -8.27 25.12 9.32
N PHE A 18 -8.52 24.13 10.16
CA PHE A 18 -7.85 22.85 10.06
C PHE A 18 -8.24 22.32 8.69
N ALA A 19 -7.41 22.57 7.68
CA ALA A 19 -7.36 21.72 6.53
C ALA A 19 -7.09 20.34 7.11
N ALA A 20 -8.12 19.51 7.24
CA ALA A 20 -7.95 18.09 7.46
C ALA A 20 -7.10 17.63 6.29
N LEU A 21 -5.80 17.52 6.53
CA LEU A 21 -4.92 16.78 5.66
C LEU A 21 -5.62 15.43 5.53
N ALA A 22 -6.10 15.12 4.34
CA ALA A 22 -6.66 13.82 4.04
C ALA A 22 -5.51 12.84 4.30
N GLN A 23 -5.47 12.29 5.52
CA GLN A 23 -4.59 11.19 5.82
C GLN A 23 -4.99 10.10 4.86
N GLY A 24 -4.05 9.69 4.04
CA GLY A 24 -4.24 8.51 3.20
C GLY A 24 -4.66 7.33 4.08
N PRO A 25 -5.21 6.28 3.49
CA PRO A 25 -5.66 5.14 4.26
C PRO A 25 -4.51 4.64 5.14
N GLU A 26 -4.78 4.52 6.44
CA GLU A 26 -3.84 3.91 7.38
C GLU A 26 -3.84 2.40 7.12
N TYR A 27 -2.65 1.84 6.88
CA TYR A 27 -2.48 0.42 6.61
C TYR A 27 -1.98 -0.29 7.85
N GLU A 28 -2.62 -1.38 8.20
CA GLU A 28 -2.23 -2.28 9.28
C GLU A 28 -1.56 -3.52 8.70
N MET A 29 -0.45 -3.95 9.28
CA MET A 29 0.24 -5.18 8.90
C MET A 29 -0.58 -6.39 9.37
N ILE A 30 -0.99 -7.23 8.43
CA ILE A 30 -1.78 -8.45 8.69
C ILE A 30 -0.88 -9.66 8.92
N SER A 31 0.15 -9.81 8.09
CA SER A 31 1.06 -10.94 8.19
C SER A 31 2.42 -10.62 7.58
N GLN A 32 3.43 -11.36 8.03
CA GLN A 32 4.75 -11.34 7.44
C GLN A 32 5.29 -12.76 7.37
N THR A 33 5.78 -13.16 6.22
CA THR A 33 6.36 -14.49 5.95
C THR A 33 7.68 -14.37 5.21
N ARG A 34 8.45 -15.44 5.19
CA ARG A 34 9.63 -15.56 4.35
C ARG A 34 9.34 -16.55 3.24
N GLU A 35 9.52 -16.12 2.02
CA GLU A 35 9.37 -16.94 0.83
C GLU A 35 10.69 -17.03 0.07
N TYR A 36 10.77 -17.94 -0.90
CA TYR A 36 11.96 -18.10 -1.74
C TYR A 36 11.54 -17.96 -3.19
N LEU A 37 12.24 -17.11 -3.92
CA LEU A 37 12.09 -16.97 -5.35
C LEU A 37 12.50 -18.25 -6.09
N ALA A 38 12.18 -18.34 -7.38
CA ALA A 38 12.48 -19.51 -8.19
C ALA A 38 14.01 -19.84 -8.24
N ASP A 39 14.84 -18.84 -8.05
CA ASP A 39 16.30 -18.98 -7.98
C ASP A 39 16.83 -19.33 -6.57
N GLY A 40 15.94 -19.55 -5.60
CA GLY A 40 16.28 -19.82 -4.19
C GLY A 40 16.57 -18.58 -3.35
N THR A 41 16.43 -17.40 -3.89
CA THR A 41 16.65 -16.15 -3.17
C THR A 41 15.56 -15.91 -2.12
N PRO A 42 15.91 -15.65 -0.85
CA PRO A 42 14.91 -15.35 0.16
C PRO A 42 14.36 -13.92 0.02
N VAL A 43 13.04 -13.80 0.08
CA VAL A 43 12.34 -12.53 0.16
C VAL A 43 11.44 -12.51 1.41
N THR A 44 11.27 -11.34 1.99
CA THR A 44 10.27 -11.11 3.02
C THR A 44 8.99 -10.64 2.35
N VAL A 45 7.90 -11.34 2.63
CA VAL A 45 6.56 -11.01 2.11
C VAL A 45 5.72 -10.46 3.24
N THR A 46 5.24 -9.22 3.11
CA THR A 46 4.42 -8.57 4.13
C THR A 46 3.09 -8.14 3.53
N LEU A 47 1.99 -8.51 4.18
CA LEU A 47 0.63 -8.17 3.79
C LEU A 47 0.09 -7.08 4.69
N TYR A 48 -0.47 -6.06 4.06
CA TYR A 48 -1.11 -4.93 4.73
C TYR A 48 -2.55 -4.75 4.28
N ALA A 49 -3.39 -4.26 5.17
CA ALA A 49 -4.78 -3.91 4.88
C ALA A 49 -5.18 -2.56 5.45
N SER A 50 -6.05 -1.88 4.72
CA SER A 50 -6.76 -0.70 5.20
C SER A 50 -8.22 -0.81 4.84
N THR A 51 -9.12 -0.58 5.81
CA THR A 51 -10.56 -0.74 5.62
C THR A 51 -11.24 0.62 5.62
N VAL A 52 -11.94 0.92 4.52
CA VAL A 52 -12.88 2.04 4.44
C VAL A 52 -14.29 1.47 4.42
N ARG A 53 -15.00 1.60 5.53
CA ARG A 53 -16.40 1.13 5.64
C ARG A 53 -17.36 2.19 5.10
N THR A 54 -18.23 1.79 4.19
CA THR A 54 -19.36 2.60 3.71
C THR A 54 -20.67 2.12 4.33
N ARG A 55 -21.64 3.01 4.48
CA ARG A 55 -22.98 2.64 4.97
C ARG A 55 -23.66 1.72 3.94
N GLY A 56 -24.31 0.64 4.39
CA GLY A 56 -25.19 -0.16 3.54
C GLY A 56 -24.71 -1.59 3.22
N GLY A 57 -23.96 -2.25 4.11
CA GLY A 57 -23.61 -3.69 3.97
C GLY A 57 -22.54 -4.01 2.93
N SER A 58 -22.15 -3.03 2.10
CA SER A 58 -20.95 -3.10 1.25
C SER A 58 -19.90 -2.14 1.76
N TYR A 59 -18.65 -2.53 1.65
CA TYR A 59 -17.51 -1.69 2.04
C TYR A 59 -16.34 -1.91 1.08
N GLN A 60 -15.40 -0.99 1.14
CA GLN A 60 -14.17 -1.08 0.38
C GLN A 60 -13.03 -1.42 1.33
N ILE A 61 -12.17 -2.32 0.90
CA ILE A 61 -10.92 -2.63 1.56
C ILE A 61 -9.79 -2.47 0.55
N SER A 62 -8.71 -1.84 0.96
CA SER A 62 -7.48 -1.78 0.18
C SER A 62 -6.41 -2.59 0.87
N GLY A 63 -5.60 -3.29 0.08
CA GLY A 63 -4.49 -4.04 0.60
C GLY A 63 -3.31 -4.01 -0.34
N HIS A 64 -2.15 -4.26 0.21
CA HIS A 64 -0.95 -4.45 -0.60
C HIS A 64 -0.08 -5.55 0.00
N LYS A 65 0.70 -6.15 -0.87
CA LYS A 65 1.66 -7.18 -0.50
C LYS A 65 3.04 -6.78 -1.01
N ASP A 66 3.96 -6.65 -0.07
CA ASP A 66 5.34 -6.27 -0.30
C ASP A 66 6.22 -7.50 -0.45
N TYR A 67 6.99 -7.56 -1.49
CA TYR A 67 8.07 -8.52 -1.70
C TYR A 67 9.40 -7.78 -1.53
N THR A 68 10.07 -8.00 -0.40
CA THR A 68 11.29 -7.29 -0.03
C THR A 68 12.50 -8.21 -0.11
N TYR A 69 13.45 -7.85 -0.96
CA TYR A 69 14.73 -8.53 -1.12
C TYR A 69 15.80 -7.84 -0.27
N GLY A 70 16.06 -8.37 0.89
CA GLY A 70 17.02 -7.81 1.84
C GLY A 70 16.80 -6.33 2.10
N SER A 71 17.83 -5.52 1.89
CA SER A 71 17.77 -4.05 1.91
C SER A 71 17.83 -3.44 0.52
N ASP A 72 17.81 -4.26 -0.55
CA ASP A 72 18.10 -3.80 -1.90
C ASP A 72 16.89 -3.18 -2.60
N TRP A 73 15.76 -3.87 -2.55
CA TRP A 73 14.53 -3.39 -3.18
C TRP A 73 13.28 -4.01 -2.56
N THR A 74 12.15 -3.34 -2.77
CA THR A 74 10.80 -3.84 -2.50
C THR A 74 9.95 -3.68 -3.75
N PHE A 75 9.24 -4.72 -4.13
CA PHE A 75 8.21 -4.72 -5.16
C PHE A 75 6.86 -4.95 -4.51
N THR A 76 5.91 -4.06 -4.77
CA THR A 76 4.60 -4.05 -4.08
C THR A 76 3.47 -4.20 -5.09
N VAL A 77 2.54 -5.12 -4.83
CA VAL A 77 1.24 -5.17 -5.49
C VAL A 77 0.18 -4.52 -4.62
N HIS A 78 -0.64 -3.67 -5.20
CA HIS A 78 -1.78 -3.02 -4.53
C HIS A 78 -3.07 -3.54 -5.12
N GLY A 79 -4.08 -3.77 -4.27
CA GLY A 79 -5.43 -4.13 -4.65
C GLY A 79 -6.47 -3.32 -3.89
N THR A 80 -7.55 -2.96 -4.57
CA THR A 80 -8.73 -2.37 -3.96
C THR A 80 -9.92 -3.26 -4.25
N PHE A 81 -10.66 -3.64 -3.22
CA PHE A 81 -11.74 -4.62 -3.29
C PHE A 81 -13.03 -4.03 -2.77
N LYS A 82 -14.12 -4.26 -3.50
CA LYS A 82 -15.48 -4.03 -3.04
C LYS A 82 -16.04 -5.33 -2.48
N VAL A 83 -16.39 -5.32 -1.19
CA VAL A 83 -16.92 -6.47 -0.46
C VAL A 83 -18.39 -6.25 -0.15
N ASN A 84 -19.24 -7.19 -0.55
CA ASN A 84 -20.60 -7.34 -0.05
C ASN A 84 -20.59 -8.51 0.93
N GLN A 85 -20.48 -8.19 2.20
CA GLN A 85 -20.16 -9.14 3.27
C GLN A 85 -20.99 -10.44 3.20
N GLY A 86 -20.30 -11.58 3.15
CA GLY A 86 -20.91 -12.89 3.07
C GLY A 86 -21.48 -13.29 1.70
N SER A 87 -21.58 -12.34 0.76
CA SER A 87 -22.19 -12.56 -0.56
C SER A 87 -21.14 -12.59 -1.68
N SER A 88 -20.46 -11.48 -1.92
CA SER A 88 -19.54 -11.36 -3.05
C SER A 88 -18.39 -10.41 -2.74
N VAL A 89 -17.31 -10.54 -3.51
CA VAL A 89 -16.18 -9.65 -3.54
C VAL A 89 -15.69 -9.47 -4.96
N SER A 90 -15.19 -8.29 -5.27
CA SER A 90 -14.55 -8.02 -6.56
C SER A 90 -13.39 -7.05 -6.38
N CYS A 91 -12.28 -7.31 -7.05
CA CYS A 91 -11.19 -6.36 -7.17
C CYS A 91 -11.61 -5.25 -8.16
N THR A 92 -11.52 -4.01 -7.75
CA THR A 92 -11.95 -2.85 -8.53
C THR A 92 -10.80 -2.02 -9.06
N ALA A 93 -9.62 -2.18 -8.48
CA ALA A 93 -8.40 -1.53 -8.94
C ALA A 93 -7.16 -2.35 -8.55
N SER A 94 -6.15 -2.30 -9.38
CA SER A 94 -4.82 -2.86 -9.12
C SER A 94 -3.74 -1.91 -9.57
N SER A 95 -2.63 -1.88 -8.86
CA SER A 95 -1.43 -1.16 -9.24
C SER A 95 -0.20 -1.84 -8.66
N TYR A 96 0.97 -1.40 -9.06
CA TYR A 96 2.23 -1.81 -8.44
C TYR A 96 3.08 -0.58 -8.12
N SER A 97 4.02 -0.77 -7.22
CA SER A 97 5.08 0.20 -6.95
C SER A 97 6.39 -0.51 -6.66
N THR A 98 7.49 0.22 -6.79
CA THR A 98 8.82 -0.27 -6.48
C THR A 98 9.56 0.73 -5.62
N SER A 99 10.31 0.23 -4.65
CA SER A 99 11.27 1.01 -3.87
C SER A 99 12.63 0.35 -4.03
N ILE A 100 13.65 1.08 -4.49
CA ILE A 100 14.97 0.56 -4.76
C ILE A 100 15.98 1.37 -3.96
N SER A 101 16.59 0.74 -2.96
CA SER A 101 17.59 1.37 -2.09
C SER A 101 19.02 1.14 -2.60
N ASN A 102 19.26 0.00 -3.26
CA ASN A 102 20.54 -0.32 -3.87
C ASN A 102 20.54 0.06 -5.35
N THR A 103 21.28 1.10 -5.70
CA THR A 103 21.37 1.65 -7.07
C THR A 103 21.94 0.69 -8.12
N SER A 104 22.47 -0.46 -7.71
CA SER A 104 22.83 -1.53 -8.63
C SER A 104 21.64 -2.26 -9.23
N TRP A 105 20.46 -2.11 -8.63
CA TRP A 105 19.21 -2.70 -9.08
C TRP A 105 18.34 -1.67 -9.81
N ARG A 106 17.52 -2.15 -10.72
CA ARG A 106 16.47 -1.38 -11.38
C ARG A 106 15.27 -2.25 -11.72
N CYS A 107 14.10 -1.69 -11.72
CA CYS A 107 12.92 -2.31 -12.30
C CYS A 107 12.95 -2.07 -13.81
N THR A 108 13.01 -3.14 -14.60
CA THR A 108 13.08 -3.06 -16.07
C THR A 108 11.72 -3.23 -16.71
N SER A 109 10.78 -3.83 -16.03
CA SER A 109 9.38 -3.91 -16.44
C SER A 109 8.47 -4.04 -15.22
N GLY A 110 7.26 -3.57 -15.35
CA GLY A 110 6.22 -3.74 -14.34
C GLY A 110 4.82 -3.52 -14.92
N SER A 111 3.87 -4.28 -14.45
CA SER A 111 2.45 -4.15 -14.79
C SER A 111 1.60 -4.64 -13.64
N ALA A 112 0.33 -4.25 -13.62
CA ALA A 112 -0.65 -4.78 -12.69
C ALA A 112 -1.97 -5.04 -13.41
N THR A 113 -2.62 -6.12 -13.02
CA THR A 113 -3.93 -6.53 -13.54
C THR A 113 -4.79 -7.02 -12.39
N HIS A 114 -6.09 -7.10 -12.59
CA HIS A 114 -6.99 -7.74 -11.63
C HIS A 114 -8.04 -8.59 -12.34
N SER A 115 -8.47 -9.63 -11.64
CA SER A 115 -9.54 -10.52 -12.11
C SER A 115 -10.27 -11.10 -10.91
N GLY A 116 -11.60 -11.10 -10.96
CA GLY A 116 -12.42 -11.58 -9.85
C GLY A 116 -12.09 -10.85 -8.55
N ALA A 117 -11.62 -11.56 -7.57
CA ALA A 117 -11.26 -11.08 -6.23
C ALA A 117 -9.73 -10.96 -6.02
N THR A 118 -8.96 -10.88 -7.07
CA THR A 118 -7.48 -10.91 -7.01
C THR A 118 -6.89 -9.77 -7.82
N ALA A 119 -5.94 -9.06 -7.23
CA ALA A 119 -5.01 -8.15 -7.91
C ALA A 119 -3.67 -8.87 -8.06
N THR A 120 -3.08 -8.83 -9.24
CA THR A 120 -1.78 -9.42 -9.54
C THR A 120 -0.88 -8.36 -10.15
N ALA A 121 0.37 -8.31 -9.72
CA ALA A 121 1.39 -7.51 -10.39
C ALA A 121 2.45 -8.43 -11.00
N HIS A 122 3.11 -7.93 -12.01
CA HIS A 122 4.27 -8.56 -12.61
C HIS A 122 5.40 -7.54 -12.63
N GLY A 123 6.56 -7.92 -12.15
CA GLY A 123 7.72 -7.06 -12.11
C GLY A 123 9.01 -7.80 -12.43
N THR A 124 9.93 -7.13 -13.12
CA THR A 124 11.26 -7.65 -13.39
C THR A 124 12.29 -6.72 -12.80
N MET A 125 13.03 -7.23 -11.82
CA MET A 125 14.15 -6.54 -11.17
C MET A 125 15.46 -7.04 -11.77
N SER A 126 16.31 -6.14 -12.24
CA SER A 126 17.59 -6.49 -12.87
C SER A 126 18.75 -5.80 -12.16
N ARG A 127 19.83 -6.54 -11.93
CA ARG A 127 21.06 -6.04 -11.33
C ARG A 127 22.10 -5.69 -12.39
N TYR A 128 22.71 -4.53 -12.25
CA TYR A 128 23.64 -3.96 -13.24
C TYR A 128 25.08 -4.10 -12.78
N ARG A 129 25.61 -5.23 -12.50
CA ARG A 129 27.05 -5.53 -12.38
C ARG A 129 27.25 -7.02 -12.05
N LEU A 130 28.24 -7.63 -12.67
CA LEU A 130 28.66 -9.02 -12.41
C LEU A 130 27.66 -10.11 -12.85
N GLY A 131 27.35 -10.16 -14.16
CA GLY A 131 26.41 -11.14 -14.71
C GLY A 131 24.98 -10.73 -14.36
N SER A 132 24.17 -10.46 -15.36
CA SER A 132 22.81 -9.98 -15.19
C SER A 132 21.98 -10.95 -14.35
N VAL A 133 21.74 -10.60 -13.09
CA VAL A 133 20.74 -11.30 -12.30
C VAL A 133 19.41 -10.61 -12.62
N THR A 134 18.46 -11.37 -13.12
CA THR A 134 17.10 -10.92 -13.38
C THR A 134 16.16 -11.73 -12.50
N GLN A 135 15.38 -11.04 -11.69
CA GLN A 135 14.36 -11.62 -10.83
C GLN A 135 13.00 -11.15 -11.33
N THR A 136 12.13 -12.11 -11.61
CA THR A 136 10.78 -11.83 -12.09
C THR A 136 9.77 -12.29 -11.05
N GLU A 137 8.91 -11.36 -10.63
CA GLU A 137 7.97 -11.57 -9.56
C GLU A 137 6.53 -11.47 -10.07
N TYR A 138 5.67 -12.30 -9.50
CA TYR A 138 4.23 -12.31 -9.75
C TYR A 138 3.44 -12.22 -8.44
N PRO A 139 3.66 -11.18 -7.61
CA PRO A 139 2.90 -11.03 -6.38
C PRO A 139 1.42 -10.87 -6.68
N SER A 140 0.61 -11.44 -5.81
CA SER A 140 -0.84 -11.25 -5.85
C SER A 140 -1.40 -11.01 -4.46
N VAL A 141 -2.45 -10.21 -4.38
CA VAL A 141 -3.27 -10.01 -3.19
C VAL A 141 -4.71 -10.34 -3.53
N SER A 142 -5.33 -11.18 -2.73
CA SER A 142 -6.72 -11.62 -2.89
C SER A 142 -7.54 -11.19 -1.69
N CYS A 143 -8.85 -11.08 -1.90
CA CYS A 143 -9.79 -10.76 -0.85
C CYS A 143 -10.94 -11.77 -0.88
N ASP A 144 -11.35 -12.31 0.26
CA ASP A 144 -12.52 -13.15 0.36
C ASP A 144 -13.82 -12.32 0.55
N LYS A 145 -14.96 -12.98 0.48
CA LYS A 145 -16.28 -12.34 0.65
C LYS A 145 -16.57 -11.84 2.06
N TYR A 146 -15.67 -12.09 3.00
CA TYR A 146 -15.73 -11.57 4.37
C TYR A 146 -14.77 -10.40 4.58
N GLY A 147 -13.93 -10.09 3.57
CA GLY A 147 -12.96 -9.01 3.63
C GLY A 147 -11.61 -9.40 4.18
N ASN A 148 -11.31 -10.71 4.27
CA ASN A 148 -9.97 -11.15 4.66
C ASN A 148 -9.05 -11.11 3.43
N LEU A 149 -7.90 -10.48 3.58
CA LEU A 149 -6.85 -10.44 2.56
C LEU A 149 -5.87 -11.60 2.72
N SER A 150 -5.33 -12.05 1.58
CA SER A 150 -4.34 -13.14 1.53
C SER A 150 -3.30 -12.93 0.40
#